data_8efb9f15ae04f6005e3e3ce36a27a3b9
#
_entry.id   8efb9f15ae04f6005e3e3ce36a27a3b9
#
_cell.length_a   1.000
_cell.length_b   1.000
_cell.length_c   1.000
_cell.angle_alpha   90.00
_cell.angle_beta   90.00
_cell.angle_gamma   90.00
#
_symmetry.space_group_name_H-M   'P 1'
#
loop_
_entity.id
_entity.type
_entity.pdbx_description
1 polymer ?
#
loop_
_entity_poly.entity_id
_entity_poly.type
_entity_poly.pdbx_seq_one_letter_code
_entity_poly.pdbx_strand_id
1 'polypeptide(L)'
;MNVTIVDYNSGNISSVINSFKAAAKDKVNIEVTSDIKKIKSSDKVVLPGQGSFKSCVEALKSINGLVDTLNEFAINNKKPILGICVGLQMFADIGYEEIETKGLRWISGKVSKINNQNNKYKLPHIGWNQIIITKESKILKNIENNSHMYFVHSYEFIP
;
A
#
# COMPACT_ATOMS: atom_id res chain seq x y z
N MET A 1 13.57 5.03 -15.81
CA MET A 1 12.25 4.59 -15.31
C MET A 1 11.78 5.57 -14.27
N ASN A 2 10.56 6.09 -14.42
CA ASN A 2 9.97 7.07 -13.52
C ASN A 2 9.04 6.37 -12.54
N VAL A 3 9.29 6.53 -11.25
CA VAL A 3 8.45 6.03 -10.17
C VAL A 3 7.85 7.20 -9.42
N THR A 4 6.53 7.27 -9.35
CA THR A 4 5.84 8.32 -8.60
C THR A 4 5.33 7.78 -7.28
N ILE A 5 5.73 8.42 -6.20
CA ILE A 5 5.16 8.22 -4.87
C ILE A 5 4.02 9.24 -4.72
N VAL A 6 2.81 8.75 -4.53
CA VAL A 6 1.63 9.61 -4.39
C VAL A 6 1.65 10.30 -3.04
N ASP A 7 1.67 11.63 -3.06
CA ASP A 7 1.52 12.46 -1.87
C ASP A 7 0.07 12.89 -1.70
N TYR A 8 -0.60 12.30 -0.73
CA TYR A 8 -1.98 12.65 -0.37
C TYR A 8 -2.09 12.93 1.14
N ASN A 9 -1.01 13.48 1.72
CA ASN A 9 -0.88 13.79 3.14
C ASN A 9 -0.98 12.57 4.06
N SER A 10 -0.62 11.39 3.57
CA SER A 10 -0.59 10.16 4.37
C SER A 10 0.61 9.30 4.02
N GLY A 11 1.17 8.62 5.02
CA GLY A 11 2.33 7.77 4.87
C GLY A 11 3.67 8.44 5.20
N ASN A 12 4.66 7.61 5.56
CA ASN A 12 6.03 8.09 5.80
C ASN A 12 6.80 8.18 4.48
N ILE A 13 6.53 9.24 3.72
CA ILE A 13 7.10 9.46 2.39
C ILE A 13 8.64 9.47 2.41
N SER A 14 9.26 10.09 3.41
CA SER A 14 10.72 10.14 3.51
C SER A 14 11.35 8.76 3.63
N SER A 15 10.77 7.88 4.43
CA SER A 15 11.23 6.49 4.54
C SER A 15 11.04 5.71 3.25
N VAL A 16 9.94 5.93 2.54
CA VAL A 16 9.68 5.30 1.23
C VAL A 16 10.72 5.75 0.21
N ILE A 17 11.00 7.06 0.10
CA ILE A 17 12.04 7.59 -0.79
C ILE A 17 13.39 6.94 -0.49
N ASN A 18 13.81 6.92 0.78
CA ASN A 18 15.10 6.37 1.18
C ASN A 18 15.20 4.88 0.85
N SER A 19 14.15 4.12 1.07
CA SER A 19 14.09 2.69 0.71
C SER A 19 14.22 2.47 -0.79
N PHE A 20 13.54 3.26 -1.60
CA PHE A 20 13.65 3.19 -3.06
C PHE A 20 15.03 3.59 -3.55
N LYS A 21 15.63 4.65 -3.02
CA LYS A 21 17.00 5.06 -3.35
C LYS A 21 18.02 3.95 -3.04
N ALA A 22 17.92 3.36 -1.86
CA ALA A 22 18.77 2.26 -1.45
C ALA A 22 18.63 1.03 -2.37
N ALA A 23 17.40 0.66 -2.73
CA ALA A 23 17.14 -0.50 -3.58
C ALA A 23 17.47 -0.26 -5.06
N ALA A 24 17.21 0.93 -5.58
CA ALA A 24 17.31 1.23 -7.01
C ALA A 24 18.73 1.60 -7.48
N LYS A 25 19.64 1.96 -6.57
CA LYS A 25 21.02 2.34 -6.89
C LYS A 25 21.09 3.33 -8.08
N ASP A 26 20.36 4.43 -7.99
CA ASP A 26 20.27 5.52 -8.98
C ASP A 26 19.70 5.15 -10.36
N LYS A 27 19.13 3.95 -10.52
CA LYS A 27 18.51 3.51 -11.78
C LYS A 27 17.07 4.00 -11.99
N VAL A 28 16.53 4.69 -11.00
CA VAL A 28 15.11 5.10 -10.97
C VAL A 28 15.03 6.57 -10.63
N ASN A 29 14.28 7.32 -11.43
CA ASN A 29 13.87 8.67 -11.08
C ASN A 29 12.65 8.60 -10.18
N ILE A 30 12.76 9.12 -8.95
CA ILE A 30 11.69 9.10 -7.94
C ILE A 30 11.11 10.50 -7.84
N GLU A 31 9.82 10.61 -8.06
CA GLU A 31 9.08 11.85 -7.90
C GLU A 31 7.99 11.67 -6.83
N VAL A 32 7.82 12.68 -5.96
CA VAL A 32 6.75 12.73 -4.96
C VAL A 32 5.77 13.81 -5.39
N THR A 33 4.53 13.45 -5.63
CA THR A 33 3.55 14.42 -6.13
C THR A 33 2.11 13.91 -6.00
N SER A 34 1.17 14.86 -5.93
CA SER A 34 -0.27 14.64 -6.14
C SER A 34 -0.75 15.10 -7.53
N ASP A 35 0.16 15.60 -8.37
CA ASP A 35 -0.18 16.08 -9.71
C ASP A 35 -0.63 14.91 -10.61
N ILE A 36 -1.88 14.99 -11.05
CA ILE A 36 -2.54 13.98 -11.88
C ILE A 36 -1.79 13.73 -13.19
N LYS A 37 -1.26 14.79 -13.84
CA LYS A 37 -0.55 14.66 -15.12
C LYS A 37 0.75 13.88 -14.93
N LYS A 38 1.47 14.14 -13.85
CA LYS A 38 2.71 13.45 -13.51
C LYS A 38 2.44 11.98 -13.15
N ILE A 39 1.39 11.70 -12.38
CA ILE A 39 0.97 10.33 -12.07
C ILE A 39 0.64 9.55 -13.35
N LYS A 40 -0.15 10.12 -14.26
CA LYS A 40 -0.50 9.47 -15.54
C LYS A 40 0.71 9.14 -16.41
N SER A 41 1.73 10.00 -16.41
CA SER A 41 2.94 9.81 -17.22
C SER A 41 3.97 8.87 -16.60
N SER A 42 3.78 8.44 -15.35
CA SER A 42 4.71 7.57 -14.64
C SER A 42 4.77 6.15 -15.22
N ASP A 43 5.91 5.49 -15.06
CA ASP A 43 6.05 4.07 -15.39
C ASP A 43 5.46 3.18 -14.28
N LYS A 44 5.65 3.59 -13.02
CA LYS A 44 5.14 2.88 -11.83
C LYS A 44 4.69 3.89 -10.78
N VAL A 45 3.72 3.48 -9.99
CA VAL A 45 3.18 4.28 -8.88
C VAL A 45 3.35 3.56 -7.56
N VAL A 46 3.63 4.30 -6.51
CA VAL A 46 3.65 3.83 -5.12
C VAL A 46 2.60 4.58 -4.34
N LEU A 47 1.72 3.85 -3.67
CA LEU A 47 0.69 4.38 -2.80
C LEU A 47 1.04 4.03 -1.35
N PRO A 48 1.73 4.90 -0.61
CA PRO A 48 1.97 4.70 0.82
C PRO A 48 0.67 4.91 1.59
N GLY A 49 0.60 4.45 2.82
CA GLY A 49 -0.51 4.74 3.72
C GLY A 49 -0.11 4.53 5.17
N GLN A 50 -0.53 5.45 6.04
CA GLN A 50 -0.30 5.39 7.48
C GLN A 50 -1.51 5.99 8.22
N GLY A 51 -1.86 5.40 9.34
CA GLY A 51 -3.05 5.78 10.10
C GLY A 51 -4.18 4.77 9.91
N SER A 52 -5.43 5.22 10.02
CA SER A 52 -6.57 4.33 9.84
C SER A 52 -6.96 4.19 8.36
N PHE A 53 -7.61 3.08 8.03
CA PHE A 53 -8.15 2.81 6.70
C PHE A 53 -9.03 3.96 6.19
N LYS A 54 -9.96 4.40 7.04
CA LYS A 54 -10.88 5.51 6.74
C LYS A 54 -10.12 6.79 6.43
N SER A 55 -9.20 7.20 7.30
CA SER A 55 -8.43 8.44 7.13
C SER A 55 -7.65 8.44 5.82
N CYS A 56 -7.02 7.32 5.46
CA CYS A 56 -6.28 7.22 4.21
C CYS A 56 -7.19 7.30 2.99
N VAL A 57 -8.35 6.64 3.01
CA VAL A 57 -9.31 6.70 1.90
C VAL A 57 -9.88 8.11 1.75
N GLU A 58 -10.23 8.78 2.83
CA GLU A 58 -10.75 10.15 2.81
C GLU A 58 -9.71 11.14 2.31
N ALA A 59 -8.47 11.04 2.79
CA ALA A 59 -7.36 11.86 2.31
C ALA A 59 -7.13 11.69 0.80
N LEU A 60 -7.15 10.45 0.32
CA LEU A 60 -7.00 10.17 -1.11
C LEU A 60 -8.15 10.75 -1.94
N LYS A 61 -9.39 10.63 -1.47
CA LYS A 61 -10.59 11.16 -2.11
C LYS A 61 -10.70 12.68 -2.07
N SER A 62 -10.05 13.33 -1.11
CA SER A 62 -10.04 14.80 -0.99
C SER A 62 -9.33 15.50 -2.13
N ILE A 63 -8.45 14.79 -2.84
CA ILE A 63 -7.74 15.34 -4.00
C ILE A 63 -8.56 15.05 -5.24
N ASN A 64 -9.09 16.12 -5.85
CA ASN A 64 -9.97 16.02 -7.00
C ASN A 64 -9.34 15.25 -8.17
N GLY A 65 -10.02 14.22 -8.66
CA GLY A 65 -9.60 13.39 -9.80
C GLY A 65 -8.44 12.41 -9.50
N LEU A 66 -7.89 12.38 -8.26
CA LEU A 66 -6.78 11.48 -7.95
C LEU A 66 -7.20 10.02 -7.99
N VAL A 67 -8.35 9.67 -7.39
CA VAL A 67 -8.86 8.29 -7.39
C VAL A 67 -9.13 7.81 -8.81
N ASP A 68 -9.75 8.63 -9.64
CA ASP A 68 -10.04 8.29 -11.05
C ASP A 68 -8.74 8.08 -11.83
N THR A 69 -7.74 8.93 -11.58
CA THR A 69 -6.41 8.79 -12.18
C THR A 69 -5.72 7.49 -11.79
N LEU A 70 -5.79 7.12 -10.52
CA LEU A 70 -5.22 5.87 -10.05
C LEU A 70 -5.98 4.65 -10.59
N ASN A 71 -7.30 4.74 -10.72
CA ASN A 71 -8.11 3.71 -11.39
C ASN A 71 -7.72 3.55 -12.86
N GLU A 72 -7.60 4.65 -13.59
CA GLU A 72 -7.13 4.64 -14.98
C GLU A 72 -5.74 4.01 -15.08
N PHE A 73 -4.82 4.39 -14.18
CA PHE A 73 -3.45 3.90 -14.16
C PHE A 73 -3.37 2.39 -13.89
N ALA A 74 -4.00 1.93 -12.80
CA ALA A 74 -3.84 0.57 -12.32
C ALA A 74 -4.76 -0.43 -13.04
N ILE A 75 -6.01 -0.08 -13.29
CA ILE A 75 -7.02 -1.02 -13.77
C ILE A 75 -7.14 -0.95 -15.29
N ASN A 76 -7.32 0.25 -15.87
CA ASN A 76 -7.54 0.37 -17.30
C ASN A 76 -6.23 0.19 -18.08
N ASN A 77 -5.18 0.88 -17.66
CA ASN A 77 -3.86 0.82 -18.31
C ASN A 77 -2.98 -0.31 -17.81
N LYS A 78 -3.38 -1.03 -16.74
CA LYS A 78 -2.66 -2.17 -16.15
C LYS A 78 -1.19 -1.86 -15.82
N LYS A 79 -0.91 -0.61 -15.46
CA LYS A 79 0.43 -0.20 -15.05
C LYS A 79 0.71 -0.63 -13.61
N PRO A 80 1.97 -0.93 -13.26
CA PRO A 80 2.32 -1.41 -11.93
C PRO A 80 2.09 -0.37 -10.84
N ILE A 81 1.37 -0.76 -9.79
CA ILE A 81 1.19 0.03 -8.57
C ILE A 81 1.56 -0.81 -7.35
N LEU A 82 2.27 -0.20 -6.41
CA LEU A 82 2.65 -0.82 -5.14
C LEU A 82 1.93 -0.09 -3.99
N GLY A 83 1.07 -0.80 -3.28
CA GLY A 83 0.52 -0.33 -2.01
C GLY A 83 1.46 -0.70 -0.85
N ILE A 84 1.71 0.24 0.07
CA ILE A 84 2.51 0.02 1.27
C ILE A 84 1.63 0.20 2.49
N CYS A 85 1.57 -0.82 3.36
CA CYS A 85 0.78 -0.83 4.61
C CYS A 85 -0.70 -0.52 4.32
N VAL A 86 -1.27 0.53 4.89
CA VAL A 86 -2.65 0.95 4.63
C VAL A 86 -2.87 1.27 3.14
N GLY A 87 -1.83 1.71 2.43
CA GLY A 87 -1.88 1.88 0.97
C GLY A 87 -2.26 0.61 0.21
N LEU A 88 -1.75 -0.56 0.65
CA LEU A 88 -2.19 -1.86 0.11
C LEU A 88 -3.61 -2.20 0.58
N GLN A 89 -3.93 -1.95 1.85
CA GLN A 89 -5.24 -2.24 2.38
C GLN A 89 -6.35 -1.51 1.63
N MET A 90 -6.11 -0.27 1.20
CA MET A 90 -7.09 0.49 0.41
C MET A 90 -7.47 -0.17 -0.92
N PHE A 91 -6.73 -1.15 -1.43
CA PHE A 91 -7.09 -1.89 -2.65
C PHE A 91 -8.31 -2.79 -2.44
N ALA A 92 -8.67 -3.13 -1.20
CA ALA A 92 -9.84 -3.93 -0.85
C ALA A 92 -11.16 -3.29 -1.28
N ASP A 93 -12.22 -4.10 -1.29
CA ASP A 93 -13.59 -3.59 -1.50
C ASP A 93 -14.03 -2.70 -0.34
N ILE A 94 -13.66 -3.10 0.90
CA ILE A 94 -14.18 -2.49 2.12
C ILE A 94 -13.22 -2.68 3.30
N GLY A 95 -13.19 -1.71 4.20
CA GLY A 95 -12.50 -1.80 5.49
C GLY A 95 -13.45 -1.59 6.66
N TYR A 96 -13.20 -2.32 7.76
CA TYR A 96 -14.00 -2.30 9.00
C TYR A 96 -13.23 -1.70 10.18
N GLU A 97 -12.25 -0.86 9.91
CA GLU A 97 -11.57 -0.09 10.95
C GLU A 97 -12.38 1.16 11.29
N GLU A 98 -12.71 1.35 12.57
CA GLU A 98 -13.60 2.39 13.10
C GLU A 98 -15.04 2.28 12.59
N ILE A 99 -15.26 2.50 11.32
CA ILE A 99 -16.55 2.35 10.63
C ILE A 99 -16.35 1.64 9.30
N GLU A 100 -17.44 1.11 8.76
CA GLU A 100 -17.46 0.55 7.42
C GLU A 100 -17.09 1.62 6.38
N THR A 101 -16.00 1.40 5.65
CA THR A 101 -15.48 2.34 4.66
C THR A 101 -15.18 1.64 3.35
N LYS A 102 -15.71 2.14 2.24
CA LYS A 102 -15.43 1.60 0.90
C LYS A 102 -14.00 1.92 0.47
N GLY A 103 -13.24 0.90 0.09
CA GLY A 103 -11.91 1.02 -0.51
C GLY A 103 -11.93 1.36 -1.99
N LEU A 104 -10.81 1.09 -2.67
CA LEU A 104 -10.64 1.32 -4.11
C LEU A 104 -11.22 0.19 -4.97
N ARG A 105 -11.47 -0.97 -4.38
CA ARG A 105 -12.09 -2.15 -5.02
C ARG A 105 -11.26 -2.70 -6.19
N TRP A 106 -9.94 -2.69 -6.06
CA TRP A 106 -9.04 -3.25 -7.07
C TRP A 106 -8.78 -4.74 -6.86
N ILE A 107 -8.88 -5.18 -5.63
CA ILE A 107 -8.72 -6.58 -5.24
C ILE A 107 -9.91 -6.94 -4.36
N SER A 108 -10.69 -7.95 -4.76
CA SER A 108 -11.82 -8.43 -3.97
C SER A 108 -11.36 -8.84 -2.58
N GLY A 109 -12.12 -8.44 -1.58
CA GLY A 109 -11.85 -8.77 -0.20
C GLY A 109 -12.11 -7.62 0.75
N LYS A 110 -11.75 -7.82 2.00
CA LYS A 110 -12.02 -6.88 3.09
C LYS A 110 -10.81 -6.67 3.97
N VAL A 111 -10.76 -5.51 4.61
CA VAL A 111 -9.83 -5.25 5.71
C VAL A 111 -10.58 -5.34 7.02
N SER A 112 -10.16 -6.24 7.89
CA SER A 112 -10.78 -6.47 9.18
C SER A 112 -9.74 -6.67 10.27
N LYS A 113 -10.16 -6.51 11.52
CA LYS A 113 -9.28 -6.75 12.67
C LYS A 113 -8.80 -8.19 12.65
N ILE A 114 -7.50 -8.39 12.89
CA ILE A 114 -6.90 -9.71 13.00
C ILE A 114 -7.68 -10.53 14.03
N ASN A 115 -8.09 -11.72 13.62
CA ASN A 115 -8.82 -12.62 14.50
C ASN A 115 -7.90 -13.17 15.59
N ASN A 116 -8.13 -12.70 16.81
CA ASN A 116 -7.36 -13.11 17.98
C ASN A 116 -8.26 -13.85 18.98
N GLN A 117 -8.83 -14.96 18.54
CA GLN A 117 -9.65 -15.81 19.40
C GLN A 117 -8.82 -16.27 20.62
N ASN A 118 -9.44 -16.12 21.78
CA ASN A 118 -8.86 -16.47 23.09
C ASN A 118 -7.64 -15.61 23.51
N ASN A 119 -7.44 -14.41 22.96
CA ASN A 119 -6.31 -13.54 23.31
C ASN A 119 -4.94 -14.24 23.21
N LYS A 120 -4.80 -15.16 22.27
CA LYS A 120 -3.58 -15.95 22.06
C LYS A 120 -2.39 -15.08 21.68
N TYR A 121 -2.64 -13.96 21.02
CA TYR A 121 -1.61 -13.03 20.57
C TYR A 121 -1.87 -11.62 21.10
N LYS A 122 -0.82 -10.82 21.24
CA LYS A 122 -0.98 -9.39 21.51
C LYS A 122 -1.30 -8.64 20.20
N LEU A 123 -2.28 -7.74 20.25
CA LEU A 123 -2.55 -6.80 19.19
C LEU A 123 -2.29 -5.38 19.69
N PRO A 124 -1.71 -4.50 18.86
CA PRO A 124 -1.26 -4.73 17.48
C PRO A 124 -0.10 -5.72 17.37
N HIS A 125 -0.01 -6.42 16.22
CA HIS A 125 1.19 -7.18 15.85
C HIS A 125 2.31 -6.19 15.56
N ILE A 126 3.27 -6.08 16.47
CA ILE A 126 4.41 -5.17 16.38
C ILE A 126 5.69 -5.98 16.54
N GLY A 127 6.60 -5.86 15.58
CA GLY A 127 7.94 -6.45 15.67
C GLY A 127 8.39 -7.15 14.40
N TRP A 128 9.60 -7.70 14.47
CA TRP A 128 10.18 -8.51 13.42
C TRP A 128 9.59 -9.91 13.45
N ASN A 129 9.08 -10.36 12.32
CA ASN A 129 8.56 -11.72 12.17
C ASN A 129 8.90 -12.26 10.78
N GLN A 130 8.93 -13.59 10.68
CA GLN A 130 9.21 -14.28 9.42
C GLN A 130 7.98 -14.25 8.50
N ILE A 131 8.25 -14.15 7.21
CA ILE A 131 7.23 -14.36 6.19
C ILE A 131 7.36 -15.76 5.60
N ILE A 132 6.21 -16.36 5.28
CA ILE A 132 6.15 -17.62 4.54
C ILE A 132 5.64 -17.31 3.14
N ILE A 133 6.45 -17.60 2.14
CA ILE A 133 6.07 -17.39 0.73
C ILE A 133 5.25 -18.59 0.29
N THR A 134 3.94 -18.40 0.18
CA THR A 134 2.99 -19.44 -0.20
C THR A 134 2.78 -19.56 -1.71
N LYS A 135 3.19 -18.53 -2.46
CA LYS A 135 3.07 -18.49 -3.92
C LYS A 135 4.21 -17.68 -4.52
N GLU A 136 4.82 -18.18 -5.57
CA GLU A 136 5.81 -17.42 -6.33
C GLU A 136 5.21 -16.15 -6.92
N SER A 137 5.96 -15.05 -6.78
CA SER A 137 5.56 -13.74 -7.30
C SER A 137 6.76 -12.93 -7.74
N LYS A 138 6.59 -12.16 -8.81
CA LYS A 138 7.63 -11.24 -9.30
C LYS A 138 8.02 -10.18 -8.26
N ILE A 139 7.08 -9.79 -7.38
CA ILE A 139 7.32 -8.79 -6.32
C ILE A 139 8.20 -9.37 -5.20
N LEU A 140 8.21 -10.70 -5.03
CA LEU A 140 9.01 -11.39 -4.02
C LEU A 140 10.31 -11.97 -4.59
N LYS A 141 10.64 -11.67 -5.85
CA LYS A 141 11.89 -12.12 -6.45
C LYS A 141 13.07 -11.59 -5.64
N ASN A 142 14.00 -12.49 -5.28
CA ASN A 142 15.16 -12.23 -4.42
C ASN A 142 14.82 -11.97 -2.92
N ILE A 143 13.62 -12.31 -2.48
CA ILE A 143 13.28 -12.41 -1.07
C ILE A 143 13.22 -13.89 -0.72
N GLU A 144 14.03 -14.31 0.23
CA GLU A 144 14.07 -15.71 0.67
C GLU A 144 12.88 -16.02 1.58
N ASN A 145 12.42 -17.27 1.52
CA ASN A 145 11.42 -17.75 2.48
C ASN A 145 12.00 -17.65 3.91
N ASN A 146 11.16 -17.33 4.87
CA ASN A 146 11.55 -17.03 6.26
C ASN A 146 12.36 -15.73 6.45
N SER A 147 12.45 -14.86 5.44
CA SER A 147 12.98 -13.52 5.63
C SER A 147 12.18 -12.77 6.70
N HIS A 148 12.87 -12.00 7.54
CA HIS A 148 12.22 -11.20 8.56
C HIS A 148 11.73 -9.87 8.00
N MET A 149 10.47 -9.54 8.27
CA MET A 149 9.85 -8.26 7.98
C MET A 149 9.37 -7.60 9.27
N TYR A 150 9.36 -6.29 9.32
CA TYR A 150 8.82 -5.57 10.47
C TYR A 150 7.33 -5.32 10.28
N PHE A 151 6.54 -5.78 11.21
CA PHE A 151 5.09 -5.64 11.22
C PHE A 151 4.67 -4.58 12.24
N VAL A 152 3.61 -3.83 11.90
CA VAL A 152 2.94 -2.89 12.80
C VAL A 152 1.49 -2.74 12.35
N HIS A 153 0.62 -3.66 12.78
CA HIS A 153 -0.78 -3.64 12.37
C HIS A 153 -1.71 -4.38 13.32
N SER A 154 -2.96 -3.97 13.38
CA SER A 154 -4.07 -4.66 14.05
C SER A 154 -5.11 -5.19 13.07
N TYR A 155 -5.05 -4.72 11.82
CA TYR A 155 -5.98 -5.09 10.76
C TYR A 155 -5.24 -5.78 9.63
N GLU A 156 -5.90 -6.73 8.98
CA GLU A 156 -5.37 -7.50 7.88
C GLU A 156 -6.28 -7.44 6.66
N PHE A 157 -5.68 -7.54 5.48
CA PHE A 157 -6.41 -7.67 4.25
C PHE A 157 -6.69 -9.16 3.98
N ILE A 158 -7.95 -9.51 3.88
CA ILE A 158 -8.46 -10.84 3.58
C ILE A 158 -9.03 -10.79 2.16
N PRO A 159 -8.28 -11.26 1.15
CA PRO A 159 -8.71 -11.30 -0.24
C PRO A 159 -9.72 -12.41 -0.53
#